data_9bfb884562d5358f9841414d711ec460
#
_entry.id   9bfb884562d5358f9841414d711ec460
#
_cell.length_a   1.000
_cell.length_b   1.000
_cell.length_c   1.000
_cell.angle_alpha   90.00
_cell.angle_beta   90.00
_cell.angle_gamma   90.00
#
_symmetry.space_group_name_H-M   'P 1'
#
loop_
_entity.id
_entity.type
_entity.pdbx_description
1 polymer ?
#
loop_
_entity_poly.entity_id
_entity_poly.type
_entity_poly.pdbx_seq_one_letter_code
_entity_poly.pdbx_strand_id
1 'polypeptide(L)'
;HNSPQIESLLEGVEQLKPKQISFEDKKTFEFDIDAALKRNPDLILIDEYAHTNLDNSRHIKRYQDVQELLNAGINVYTTVNIQHIESLNDVVSAITGVSVKERIPDSVFDKADQVELVDIEPTELLERMKGKSALTENQNSSDFFTLEKLTALREIALRRCADRVNLITENARLQSKSDYHTDEHILVCLSASPSNAKIIRTAARMAQAFHGTFTALFAETP
;
A
#
# COMPACT_ATOMS: atom_id res chain seq x y z
N HIS A 1 -16.40 -6.96 -12.76
CA HIS A 1 -17.68 -7.54 -12.30
C HIS A 1 -18.38 -6.51 -11.42
N ASN A 2 -19.31 -5.75 -12.02
CA ASN A 2 -20.11 -4.80 -11.26
C ASN A 2 -21.10 -5.59 -10.38
N SER A 3 -21.00 -5.44 -9.07
CA SER A 3 -22.08 -5.91 -8.20
C SER A 3 -23.26 -4.94 -8.29
N PRO A 4 -24.52 -5.40 -8.10
CA PRO A 4 -25.69 -4.52 -8.12
C PRO A 4 -25.58 -3.33 -7.15
N GLN A 5 -24.82 -3.50 -6.06
CA GLN A 5 -24.55 -2.45 -5.08
C GLN A 5 -23.65 -1.34 -5.66
N ILE A 6 -22.62 -1.72 -6.44
CA ILE A 6 -21.74 -0.74 -7.10
C ILE A 6 -22.51 -0.01 -8.19
N GLU A 7 -23.35 -0.70 -8.96
CA GLU A 7 -24.17 -0.08 -10.01
C GLU A 7 -25.10 1.00 -9.45
N SER A 8 -25.70 0.75 -8.29
CA SER A 8 -26.56 1.76 -7.64
C SER A 8 -25.77 2.99 -7.15
N LEU A 9 -24.51 2.84 -6.76
CA LEU A 9 -23.64 3.94 -6.35
C LEU A 9 -23.09 4.74 -7.52
N LEU A 10 -23.08 4.16 -8.71
CA LEU A 10 -22.64 4.83 -9.95
C LEU A 10 -23.77 5.60 -10.63
N GLU A 11 -25.00 5.53 -10.12
CA GLU A 11 -26.13 6.27 -10.67
C GLU A 11 -25.88 7.78 -10.57
N GLY A 12 -25.90 8.47 -11.70
CA GLY A 12 -25.58 9.90 -11.79
C GLY A 12 -24.10 10.25 -11.88
N VAL A 13 -23.19 9.26 -11.79
CA VAL A 13 -21.76 9.45 -12.01
C VAL A 13 -21.40 9.20 -13.47
N GLU A 14 -20.71 10.15 -14.11
CA GLU A 14 -20.24 9.96 -15.49
C GLU A 14 -19.24 8.80 -15.57
N GLN A 15 -19.45 7.90 -16.52
CA GLN A 15 -18.58 6.75 -16.73
C GLN A 15 -17.89 6.87 -18.08
N LEU A 16 -16.55 6.83 -18.07
CA LEU A 16 -15.76 6.68 -19.29
C LEU A 16 -15.89 5.25 -19.82
N LYS A 17 -16.17 5.14 -21.12
CA LYS A 17 -16.21 3.82 -21.77
C LYS A 17 -14.79 3.26 -21.84
N PRO A 18 -14.58 2.00 -21.46
CA PRO A 18 -13.27 1.37 -21.61
C PRO A 18 -12.91 1.21 -23.09
N LYS A 19 -11.62 1.25 -23.37
CA LYS A 19 -11.08 0.99 -24.71
C LYS A 19 -11.14 -0.49 -25.00
N GLN A 20 -11.76 -0.87 -26.10
CA GLN A 20 -11.76 -2.27 -26.55
C GLN A 20 -10.44 -2.56 -27.24
N ILE A 21 -9.72 -3.58 -26.75
CA ILE A 21 -8.49 -4.10 -27.35
C ILE A 21 -8.78 -5.52 -27.83
N SER A 22 -8.46 -5.80 -29.10
CA SER A 22 -8.57 -7.15 -29.64
C SER A 22 -7.24 -7.87 -29.45
N PHE A 23 -7.24 -8.96 -28.72
CA PHE A 23 -6.08 -9.85 -28.54
C PHE A 23 -6.52 -11.29 -28.78
N GLU A 24 -5.88 -11.99 -29.73
CA GLU A 24 -6.15 -13.41 -30.06
C GLU A 24 -7.65 -13.76 -30.18
N ASP A 25 -8.41 -13.01 -30.99
CA ASP A 25 -9.87 -13.18 -31.19
C ASP A 25 -10.74 -12.96 -29.95
N LYS A 26 -10.17 -12.52 -28.81
CA LYS A 26 -10.90 -12.12 -27.62
C LYS A 26 -11.03 -10.59 -27.55
N LYS A 27 -12.25 -10.15 -27.32
CA LYS A 27 -12.52 -8.75 -26.98
C LYS A 27 -12.24 -8.54 -25.50
N THR A 28 -11.18 -7.83 -25.20
CA THR A 28 -10.83 -7.40 -23.85
C THR A 28 -10.99 -5.89 -23.72
N PHE A 29 -11.17 -5.42 -22.50
CA PHE A 29 -11.40 -4.01 -22.22
C PHE A 29 -10.29 -3.50 -21.30
N GLU A 30 -9.82 -2.29 -21.59
CA GLU A 30 -8.79 -1.62 -20.82
C GLU A 30 -9.16 -0.16 -20.56
N PHE A 31 -8.54 0.46 -19.57
CA PHE A 31 -8.72 1.87 -19.29
C PHE A 31 -8.31 2.73 -20.49
N ASP A 32 -9.17 3.67 -20.90
CA ASP A 32 -8.89 4.59 -22.01
C ASP A 32 -8.30 5.90 -21.47
N ILE A 33 -6.97 5.94 -21.33
CA ILE A 33 -6.25 7.13 -20.87
C ILE A 33 -6.42 8.32 -21.83
N ASP A 34 -6.49 8.06 -23.16
CA ASP A 34 -6.64 9.13 -24.14
C ASP A 34 -8.03 9.80 -24.01
N ALA A 35 -9.08 9.01 -23.77
CA ALA A 35 -10.40 9.52 -23.50
C ALA A 35 -10.45 10.31 -22.17
N ALA A 36 -9.76 9.83 -21.12
CA ALA A 36 -9.67 10.51 -19.84
C ALA A 36 -8.96 11.87 -19.96
N LEU A 37 -7.82 11.91 -20.60
CA LEU A 37 -7.07 13.15 -20.86
C LEU A 37 -7.89 14.15 -21.69
N LYS A 38 -8.58 13.67 -22.75
CA LYS A 38 -9.43 14.51 -23.58
C LYS A 38 -10.62 15.06 -22.82
N ARG A 39 -11.21 14.26 -21.93
CA ARG A 39 -12.35 14.67 -21.10
C ARG A 39 -11.93 15.70 -20.05
N ASN A 40 -10.68 15.57 -19.55
CA ASN A 40 -10.05 16.45 -18.55
C ASN A 40 -10.97 16.73 -17.34
N PRO A 41 -11.38 15.72 -16.59
CA PRO A 41 -12.22 15.91 -15.39
C PRO A 41 -11.38 16.48 -14.25
N ASP A 42 -12.05 17.14 -13.29
CA ASP A 42 -11.38 17.59 -12.05
C ASP A 42 -10.92 16.42 -11.18
N LEU A 43 -11.67 15.32 -11.20
CA LEU A 43 -11.40 14.09 -10.45
C LEU A 43 -11.83 12.88 -11.28
N ILE A 44 -10.99 11.84 -11.28
CA ILE A 44 -11.30 10.55 -11.85
C ILE A 44 -11.10 9.43 -10.81
N LEU A 45 -11.99 8.44 -10.82
CA LEU A 45 -11.88 7.22 -10.02
C LEU A 45 -11.35 6.10 -10.89
N ILE A 46 -10.23 5.49 -10.51
CA ILE A 46 -9.58 4.40 -11.26
C ILE A 46 -9.26 3.27 -10.29
N ASP A 47 -9.85 2.11 -10.51
CA ASP A 47 -9.60 0.93 -9.69
C ASP A 47 -8.33 0.18 -10.12
N GLU A 48 -7.85 -0.73 -9.24
CA GLU A 48 -6.72 -1.64 -9.50
C GLU A 48 -5.41 -0.94 -9.88
N TYR A 49 -4.86 -0.14 -8.98
CA TYR A 49 -3.64 0.66 -9.21
C TYR A 49 -2.43 -0.17 -9.67
N ALA A 50 -2.32 -1.43 -9.24
CA ALA A 50 -1.21 -2.33 -9.58
C ALA A 50 -1.41 -3.09 -10.90
N HIS A 51 -2.56 -2.92 -11.55
CA HIS A 51 -2.90 -3.65 -12.77
C HIS A 51 -1.81 -3.57 -13.84
N THR A 52 -1.57 -4.69 -14.51
CA THR A 52 -0.71 -4.74 -15.69
C THR A 52 -1.59 -4.60 -16.92
N ASN A 53 -1.46 -3.47 -17.60
CA ASN A 53 -2.24 -3.18 -18.79
C ASN A 53 -1.96 -4.20 -19.89
N LEU A 54 -2.92 -4.39 -20.77
CA LEU A 54 -2.78 -5.29 -21.93
C LEU A 54 -1.69 -4.80 -22.91
N ASP A 55 -1.13 -5.72 -23.66
CA ASP A 55 -0.21 -5.41 -24.74
C ASP A 55 -0.84 -4.39 -25.72
N ASN A 56 -0.03 -3.48 -26.23
CA ASN A 56 -0.45 -2.33 -27.03
C ASN A 56 -1.19 -1.21 -26.26
N SER A 57 -1.24 -1.25 -24.94
CA SER A 57 -1.62 -0.10 -24.14
C SER A 57 -0.50 0.95 -24.14
N ARG A 58 -0.84 2.23 -23.85
CA ARG A 58 0.11 3.35 -23.82
C ARG A 58 1.20 3.14 -22.76
N HIS A 59 0.82 2.58 -21.60
CA HIS A 59 1.73 2.23 -20.53
C HIS A 59 1.57 0.74 -20.16
N ILE A 60 2.64 0.14 -19.66
CA ILE A 60 2.63 -1.26 -19.22
C ILE A 60 1.84 -1.43 -17.91
N LYS A 61 1.83 -0.41 -17.05
CA LYS A 61 1.22 -0.46 -15.73
C LYS A 61 0.21 0.66 -15.51
N ARG A 62 -0.89 0.36 -14.83
CA ARG A 62 -1.93 1.31 -14.48
C ARG A 62 -1.42 2.49 -13.67
N TYR A 63 -0.47 2.30 -12.76
CA TYR A 63 0.10 3.41 -12.00
C TYR A 63 0.84 4.43 -12.90
N GLN A 64 1.31 4.03 -14.08
CA GLN A 64 1.93 4.95 -15.05
C GLN A 64 0.85 5.79 -15.76
N ASP A 65 -0.31 5.21 -16.05
CA ASP A 65 -1.47 5.96 -16.57
C ASP A 65 -1.90 7.03 -15.55
N VAL A 66 -2.01 6.63 -14.29
CA VAL A 66 -2.35 7.55 -13.20
C VAL A 66 -1.33 8.68 -13.07
N GLN A 67 -0.03 8.37 -13.17
CA GLN A 67 1.01 9.40 -13.12
C GLN A 67 0.87 10.41 -14.28
N GLU A 68 0.50 9.96 -15.47
CA GLU A 68 0.25 10.86 -16.61
C GLU A 68 -0.96 11.76 -16.37
N LEU A 69 -2.04 11.23 -15.81
CA LEU A 69 -3.24 12.00 -15.44
C LEU A 69 -2.90 13.06 -14.38
N LEU A 70 -2.15 12.70 -13.34
CA LEU A 70 -1.70 13.64 -12.30
C LEU A 70 -0.82 14.74 -12.90
N ASN A 71 0.08 14.40 -13.82
CA ASN A 71 0.93 15.38 -14.52
C ASN A 71 0.11 16.31 -15.42
N ALA A 72 -1.06 15.87 -15.91
CA ALA A 72 -2.02 16.70 -16.64
C ALA A 72 -2.90 17.56 -15.73
N GLY A 73 -2.74 17.47 -14.39
CA GLY A 73 -3.51 18.24 -13.42
C GLY A 73 -4.85 17.61 -13.02
N ILE A 74 -5.10 16.36 -13.40
CA ILE A 74 -6.31 15.63 -13.04
C ILE A 74 -6.11 14.92 -11.71
N ASN A 75 -6.99 15.14 -10.74
CA ASN A 75 -6.95 14.42 -9.46
C ASN A 75 -7.41 12.97 -9.67
N VAL A 76 -6.77 12.04 -8.98
CA VAL A 76 -7.08 10.60 -9.11
C VAL A 76 -7.31 9.98 -7.74
N TYR A 77 -8.44 9.29 -7.59
CA TYR A 77 -8.65 8.33 -6.51
C TYR A 77 -8.49 6.93 -7.06
N THR A 78 -7.68 6.13 -6.40
CA THR A 78 -7.41 4.75 -6.81
C THR A 78 -7.40 3.81 -5.62
N THR A 79 -7.48 2.51 -5.88
CA THR A 79 -7.39 1.47 -4.86
C THR A 79 -6.14 0.64 -5.04
N VAL A 80 -5.56 0.20 -3.94
CA VAL A 80 -4.43 -0.73 -3.92
C VAL A 80 -4.58 -1.72 -2.78
N ASN A 81 -4.36 -2.98 -3.08
CA ASN A 81 -4.28 -4.02 -2.05
C ASN A 81 -2.85 -4.11 -1.53
N ILE A 82 -2.68 -4.33 -0.25
CA ILE A 82 -1.37 -4.39 0.43
C ILE A 82 -0.41 -5.39 -0.23
N GLN A 83 -0.93 -6.47 -0.79
CA GLN A 83 -0.17 -7.51 -1.48
C GLN A 83 0.57 -7.04 -2.74
N HIS A 84 0.19 -5.89 -3.27
CA HIS A 84 0.78 -5.32 -4.48
C HIS A 84 1.91 -4.34 -4.19
N ILE A 85 2.19 -3.99 -2.93
CA ILE A 85 3.34 -3.15 -2.57
C ILE A 85 4.62 -3.99 -2.62
N GLU A 86 5.61 -3.53 -3.38
CA GLU A 86 6.79 -4.32 -3.73
C GLU A 86 7.57 -4.82 -2.53
N SER A 87 7.84 -3.98 -1.53
CA SER A 87 8.58 -4.36 -0.31
C SER A 87 7.86 -5.40 0.54
N LEU A 88 6.54 -5.53 0.42
CA LEU A 88 5.73 -6.43 1.22
C LEU A 88 5.46 -7.77 0.53
N ASN A 89 5.83 -7.90 -0.74
CA ASN A 89 5.48 -9.07 -1.55
C ASN A 89 5.98 -10.39 -0.96
N ASP A 90 7.22 -10.43 -0.47
CA ASP A 90 7.80 -11.64 0.11
C ASP A 90 7.09 -12.05 1.41
N VAL A 91 6.78 -11.07 2.27
CA VAL A 91 6.07 -11.29 3.53
C VAL A 91 4.64 -11.77 3.26
N VAL A 92 3.95 -11.13 2.32
CA VAL A 92 2.60 -11.53 1.90
C VAL A 92 2.61 -12.94 1.29
N SER A 93 3.61 -13.25 0.46
CA SER A 93 3.75 -14.58 -0.13
C SER A 93 4.02 -15.65 0.93
N ALA A 94 4.81 -15.34 1.96
CA ALA A 94 5.06 -16.26 3.08
C ALA A 94 3.79 -16.54 3.91
N ILE A 95 2.93 -15.53 4.12
CA ILE A 95 1.69 -15.66 4.86
C ILE A 95 0.62 -16.41 4.05
N THR A 96 0.44 -16.02 2.79
CA THR A 96 -0.66 -16.51 1.97
C THR A 96 -0.34 -17.80 1.23
N GLY A 97 0.94 -18.06 0.97
CA GLY A 97 1.40 -19.13 0.08
C GLY A 97 1.27 -18.79 -1.41
N VAL A 98 0.89 -17.56 -1.77
CA VAL A 98 0.68 -17.14 -3.15
C VAL A 98 1.61 -15.99 -3.52
N SER A 99 2.35 -16.16 -4.62
CA SER A 99 3.18 -15.09 -5.18
C SER A 99 2.34 -14.16 -6.05
N VAL A 100 2.35 -12.88 -5.72
CA VAL A 100 1.64 -11.84 -6.46
C VAL A 100 2.58 -11.25 -7.51
N LYS A 101 2.19 -11.30 -8.78
CA LYS A 101 2.99 -10.80 -9.90
C LYS A 101 2.82 -9.30 -10.14
N GLU A 102 1.62 -8.79 -9.91
CA GLU A 102 1.31 -7.37 -10.07
C GLU A 102 1.82 -6.59 -8.87
N ARG A 103 2.71 -5.65 -9.11
CA ARG A 103 3.37 -4.87 -8.06
C ARG A 103 3.44 -3.40 -8.43
N ILE A 104 3.42 -2.56 -7.40
CA ILE A 104 3.76 -1.14 -7.48
C ILE A 104 5.01 -0.87 -6.64
N PRO A 105 5.91 -0.02 -7.11
CA PRO A 105 7.04 0.44 -6.31
C PRO A 105 6.56 1.17 -5.04
N ASP A 106 7.27 1.00 -3.93
CA ASP A 106 6.97 1.70 -2.67
C ASP A 106 6.93 3.21 -2.85
N SER A 107 7.83 3.76 -3.66
CA SER A 107 7.88 5.19 -3.97
C SER A 107 6.59 5.72 -4.61
N VAL A 108 5.83 4.89 -5.31
CA VAL A 108 4.54 5.26 -5.91
C VAL A 108 3.46 5.35 -4.83
N PHE A 109 3.45 4.42 -3.89
CA PHE A 109 2.57 4.46 -2.73
C PHE A 109 2.89 5.65 -1.81
N ASP A 110 4.18 5.90 -1.55
CA ASP A 110 4.63 6.96 -0.64
C ASP A 110 4.37 8.37 -1.19
N LYS A 111 4.32 8.54 -2.51
CA LYS A 111 4.03 9.81 -3.17
C LYS A 111 2.56 10.19 -3.22
N ALA A 112 1.63 9.30 -2.83
CA ALA A 112 0.22 9.65 -2.77
C ALA A 112 0.02 10.84 -1.80
N ASP A 113 -0.84 11.80 -2.14
CA ASP A 113 -1.13 12.93 -1.25
C ASP A 113 -1.85 12.45 0.00
N GLN A 114 -2.81 11.55 -0.16
CA GLN A 114 -3.59 10.96 0.91
C GLN A 114 -3.67 9.44 0.75
N VAL A 115 -3.55 8.73 1.86
CA VAL A 115 -3.80 7.29 1.95
C VAL A 115 -4.84 7.05 3.03
N GLU A 116 -5.88 6.34 2.67
CA GLU A 116 -6.95 5.93 3.56
C GLU A 116 -6.98 4.40 3.63
N LEU A 117 -6.92 3.86 4.85
CA LEU A 117 -7.03 2.44 5.08
C LEU A 117 -8.51 2.06 5.23
N VAL A 118 -9.02 1.29 4.27
CA VAL A 118 -10.34 0.65 4.41
C VAL A 118 -10.19 -0.59 5.26
N ASP A 119 -10.35 -0.42 6.57
CA ASP A 119 -10.18 -1.49 7.55
C ASP A 119 -11.50 -2.24 7.80
N ILE A 120 -11.45 -3.56 7.70
CA ILE A 120 -12.57 -4.46 7.96
C ILE A 120 -12.07 -5.55 8.91
N GLU A 121 -12.85 -5.85 9.96
CA GLU A 121 -12.54 -6.96 10.85
C GLU A 121 -12.45 -8.29 10.09
N PRO A 122 -11.37 -9.08 10.29
CA PRO A 122 -11.17 -10.34 9.57
C PRO A 122 -12.34 -11.32 9.67
N THR A 123 -13.02 -11.35 10.82
CA THR A 123 -14.23 -12.18 11.03
C THR A 123 -15.38 -11.72 10.13
N GLU A 124 -15.63 -10.43 10.06
CA GLU A 124 -16.66 -9.86 9.19
C GLU A 124 -16.35 -10.11 7.71
N LEU A 125 -15.09 -9.96 7.33
CA LEU A 125 -14.65 -10.23 5.95
C LEU A 125 -14.91 -11.70 5.58
N LEU A 126 -14.58 -12.64 6.47
CA LEU A 126 -14.85 -14.07 6.26
C LEU A 126 -16.34 -14.37 6.12
N GLU A 127 -17.20 -13.74 6.91
CA GLU A 127 -18.66 -13.89 6.81
C GLU A 127 -19.18 -13.38 5.47
N ARG A 128 -18.73 -12.21 5.03
CA ARG A 128 -19.10 -11.66 3.72
C ARG A 128 -18.66 -12.55 2.55
N MET A 129 -17.49 -13.19 2.68
CA MET A 129 -16.97 -14.10 1.67
C MET A 129 -17.74 -15.41 1.64
N LYS A 130 -18.11 -15.99 2.79
CA LYS A 130 -18.95 -17.17 2.87
C LYS A 130 -20.31 -16.94 2.21
N GLY A 131 -20.90 -15.77 2.40
CA GLY A 131 -22.16 -15.38 1.74
C GLY A 131 -22.05 -15.28 0.21
N LYS A 132 -20.88 -14.88 -0.32
CA LYS A 132 -20.61 -14.82 -1.78
C LYS A 132 -20.18 -16.17 -2.36
N SER A 133 -19.44 -16.99 -1.62
CA SER A 133 -18.96 -18.30 -2.05
C SER A 133 -20.08 -19.32 -2.24
N ALA A 134 -21.22 -19.15 -1.58
CA ALA A 134 -22.41 -19.95 -1.85
C ALA A 134 -22.96 -19.79 -3.27
N LEU A 135 -22.47 -18.79 -4.03
CA LEU A 135 -22.85 -18.49 -5.42
C LEU A 135 -21.78 -18.91 -6.46
N THR A 136 -20.59 -19.32 -6.02
CA THR A 136 -19.49 -19.70 -6.92
C THR A 136 -18.74 -20.93 -6.35
N GLU A 137 -18.85 -22.07 -7.03
CA GLU A 137 -18.23 -23.37 -6.67
C GLU A 137 -16.69 -23.39 -6.89
N ASN A 138 -15.94 -22.40 -6.43
CA ASN A 138 -14.49 -22.45 -6.49
C ASN A 138 -13.91 -22.88 -5.13
N GLN A 139 -13.69 -24.17 -4.96
CA GLN A 139 -13.14 -24.80 -3.75
C GLN A 139 -11.70 -24.37 -3.40
N ASN A 140 -10.96 -23.69 -4.28
CA ASN A 140 -9.57 -23.30 -4.06
C ASN A 140 -9.39 -21.99 -3.30
N SER A 141 -10.47 -21.27 -2.98
CA SER A 141 -10.38 -19.98 -2.25
C SER A 141 -10.43 -20.13 -0.73
N SER A 142 -10.86 -21.29 -0.20
CA SER A 142 -11.04 -21.49 1.25
C SER A 142 -9.72 -21.50 2.04
N ASP A 143 -8.65 -22.04 1.46
CA ASP A 143 -7.34 -22.14 2.11
C ASP A 143 -6.54 -20.82 2.10
N PHE A 144 -6.88 -19.91 1.21
CA PHE A 144 -6.24 -18.60 1.11
C PHE A 144 -6.76 -17.64 2.20
N PHE A 145 -8.05 -17.67 2.50
CA PHE A 145 -8.72 -16.75 3.42
C PHE A 145 -9.02 -17.42 4.77
N THR A 146 -7.99 -17.58 5.58
CA THR A 146 -8.16 -17.98 7.00
C THR A 146 -8.14 -16.75 7.90
N LEU A 147 -8.75 -16.84 9.07
CA LEU A 147 -8.75 -15.77 10.07
C LEU A 147 -7.33 -15.31 10.40
N GLU A 148 -6.41 -16.26 10.57
CA GLU A 148 -5.01 -16.01 10.89
C GLU A 148 -4.31 -15.20 9.78
N LYS A 149 -4.46 -15.63 8.52
CA LYS A 149 -3.85 -14.95 7.36
C LYS A 149 -4.41 -13.54 7.18
N LEU A 150 -5.73 -13.38 7.31
CA LEU A 150 -6.36 -12.06 7.20
C LEU A 150 -5.94 -11.13 8.32
N THR A 151 -5.79 -11.64 9.55
CA THR A 151 -5.29 -10.85 10.68
C THR A 151 -3.85 -10.41 10.43
N ALA A 152 -2.99 -11.30 9.95
CA ALA A 152 -1.60 -10.95 9.61
C ALA A 152 -1.51 -9.93 8.47
N LEU A 153 -2.32 -10.06 7.42
CA LEU A 153 -2.38 -9.08 6.33
C LEU A 153 -2.87 -7.71 6.81
N ARG A 154 -3.89 -7.68 7.69
CA ARG A 154 -4.38 -6.45 8.32
C ARG A 154 -3.29 -5.77 9.14
N GLU A 155 -2.54 -6.53 9.96
CA GLU A 155 -1.43 -5.99 10.74
C GLU A 155 -0.36 -5.34 9.84
N ILE A 156 0.01 -6.00 8.75
CA ILE A 156 1.00 -5.46 7.79
C ILE A 156 0.46 -4.18 7.15
N ALA A 157 -0.82 -4.13 6.78
CA ALA A 157 -1.43 -2.95 6.19
C ALA A 157 -1.42 -1.76 7.15
N LEU A 158 -1.81 -1.98 8.41
CA LEU A 158 -1.78 -0.96 9.46
C LEU A 158 -0.36 -0.44 9.69
N ARG A 159 0.61 -1.36 9.78
CA ARG A 159 2.03 -1.00 9.95
C ARG A 159 2.54 -0.18 8.77
N ARG A 160 2.25 -0.58 7.54
CA ARG A 160 2.67 0.15 6.34
C ARG A 160 2.09 1.56 6.27
N CYS A 161 0.84 1.74 6.70
CA CYS A 161 0.23 3.07 6.81
C CYS A 161 0.90 3.91 7.91
N ALA A 162 1.22 3.32 9.07
CA ALA A 162 1.92 4.00 10.15
C ALA A 162 3.34 4.43 9.72
N ASP A 163 4.10 3.56 9.04
CA ASP A 163 5.44 3.87 8.51
C ASP A 163 5.39 5.06 7.55
N ARG A 164 4.34 5.14 6.70
CA ARG A 164 4.16 6.29 5.81
C ARG A 164 3.91 7.59 6.57
N VAL A 165 3.11 7.55 7.64
CA VAL A 165 2.88 8.74 8.49
C VAL A 165 4.20 9.21 9.11
N ASN A 166 5.03 8.27 9.59
CA ASN A 166 6.34 8.58 10.14
C ASN A 166 7.26 9.25 9.10
N LEU A 167 7.30 8.72 7.87
CA LEU A 167 8.09 9.32 6.77
C LEU A 167 7.63 10.75 6.45
N ILE A 168 6.33 11.01 6.41
CA ILE A 168 5.79 12.36 6.16
C ILE A 168 6.17 13.29 7.31
N THR A 169 6.05 12.85 8.55
CA THR A 169 6.39 13.62 9.74
C THR A 169 7.89 13.95 9.77
N GLU A 170 8.75 13.00 9.45
CA GLU A 170 10.19 13.21 9.38
C GLU A 170 10.57 14.22 8.29
N ASN A 171 10.00 14.10 7.10
CA ASN A 171 10.22 15.05 6.02
C ASN A 171 9.75 16.47 6.40
N ALA A 172 8.60 16.60 7.06
CA ALA A 172 8.10 17.89 7.55
C ALA A 172 9.02 18.51 8.61
N ARG A 173 9.61 17.70 9.49
CA ARG A 173 10.61 18.12 10.47
C ARG A 173 11.87 18.65 9.81
N LEU A 174 12.42 17.92 8.84
CA LEU A 174 13.61 18.35 8.11
C LEU A 174 13.40 19.70 7.41
N GLN A 175 12.18 19.98 6.94
CA GLN A 175 11.84 21.24 6.28
C GLN A 175 11.57 22.38 7.25
N SER A 176 10.95 22.13 8.41
CA SER A 176 10.48 23.17 9.33
C SER A 176 11.50 23.59 10.38
N LYS A 177 12.64 22.90 10.52
CA LYS A 177 13.60 23.05 11.65
C LYS A 177 12.91 23.00 13.02
N SER A 178 11.80 22.31 13.13
CA SER A 178 10.97 22.26 14.34
C SER A 178 11.39 21.07 15.20
N ASP A 179 11.63 21.31 16.48
CA ASP A 179 12.08 20.31 17.47
C ASP A 179 10.93 19.45 18.04
N TYR A 180 9.90 19.16 17.26
CA TYR A 180 8.90 18.18 17.68
C TYR A 180 9.48 16.76 17.58
N HIS A 181 9.78 16.17 18.72
CA HIS A 181 10.22 14.77 18.82
C HIS A 181 9.01 13.89 19.10
N THR A 182 8.58 13.10 18.11
CA THR A 182 7.62 12.02 18.28
C THR A 182 8.33 10.67 18.44
N ASP A 183 9.64 10.65 18.21
CA ASP A 183 10.46 9.44 18.27
C ASP A 183 11.19 9.36 19.59
N GLU A 184 11.31 8.15 20.13
CA GLU A 184 12.08 7.91 21.34
C GLU A 184 13.57 8.13 21.08
N HIS A 185 14.23 8.89 21.96
CA HIS A 185 15.67 9.07 21.93
C HIS A 185 16.30 8.34 23.13
N ILE A 186 17.07 7.29 22.86
CA ILE A 186 17.70 6.47 23.91
C ILE A 186 19.09 7.00 24.20
N LEU A 187 19.32 7.47 25.41
CA LEU A 187 20.67 7.81 25.88
C LEU A 187 21.29 6.63 26.60
N VAL A 188 22.45 6.17 26.10
CA VAL A 188 23.20 5.04 26.66
C VAL A 188 24.48 5.54 27.32
N CYS A 189 24.57 5.43 28.64
CA CYS A 189 25.81 5.75 29.35
C CYS A 189 26.74 4.54 29.37
N LEU A 190 27.94 4.71 28.84
CA LEU A 190 28.98 3.72 28.79
C LEU A 190 30.02 3.91 29.91
N SER A 191 30.57 2.84 30.40
CA SER A 191 31.68 2.80 31.37
C SER A 191 32.88 2.06 30.78
N ALA A 192 33.99 1.99 31.48
CA ALA A 192 35.16 1.22 31.07
C ALA A 192 34.94 -0.32 31.21
N SER A 193 33.74 -0.81 30.84
CA SER A 193 33.36 -2.22 31.01
C SER A 193 33.35 -2.99 29.67
N PRO A 194 33.82 -4.25 29.66
CA PRO A 194 33.72 -5.12 28.48
C PRO A 194 32.29 -5.35 27.98
N SER A 195 31.27 -5.08 28.80
CA SER A 195 29.84 -5.25 28.44
C SER A 195 29.30 -4.17 27.51
N ASN A 196 30.04 -3.09 27.26
CA ASN A 196 29.58 -1.97 26.42
C ASN A 196 29.09 -2.39 25.04
N ALA A 197 29.77 -3.35 24.40
CA ALA A 197 29.37 -3.84 23.09
C ALA A 197 27.95 -4.49 23.12
N LYS A 198 27.59 -5.16 24.22
CA LYS A 198 26.27 -5.75 24.39
C LYS A 198 25.21 -4.66 24.63
N ILE A 199 25.58 -3.67 25.45
CA ILE A 199 24.68 -2.53 25.77
C ILE A 199 24.36 -1.74 24.50
N ILE A 200 25.37 -1.37 23.71
CA ILE A 200 25.20 -0.64 22.44
C ILE A 200 24.30 -1.42 21.48
N ARG A 201 24.54 -2.73 21.28
CA ARG A 201 23.68 -3.54 20.41
C ARG A 201 22.25 -3.63 20.91
N THR A 202 22.05 -3.65 22.23
CA THR A 202 20.69 -3.67 22.81
C THR A 202 20.00 -2.33 22.59
N ALA A 203 20.68 -1.22 22.83
CA ALA A 203 20.14 0.13 22.58
C ALA A 203 19.81 0.35 21.09
N ALA A 204 20.66 -0.09 20.18
CA ALA A 204 20.41 0.00 18.75
C ALA A 204 19.13 -0.77 18.35
N ARG A 205 18.95 -2.00 18.88
CA ARG A 205 17.74 -2.78 18.63
C ARG A 205 16.48 -2.14 19.23
N MET A 206 16.59 -1.55 20.42
CA MET A 206 15.48 -0.83 21.04
C MET A 206 15.13 0.42 20.25
N ALA A 207 16.12 1.22 19.86
CA ALA A 207 15.90 2.40 19.01
C ALA A 207 15.21 2.01 17.69
N GLN A 208 15.67 0.94 17.05
CA GLN A 208 15.05 0.44 15.84
C GLN A 208 13.59 -0.04 16.08
N ALA A 209 13.33 -0.73 17.19
CA ALA A 209 11.98 -1.21 17.53
C ALA A 209 10.99 -0.06 17.82
N PHE A 210 11.49 1.07 18.33
CA PHE A 210 10.70 2.28 18.63
C PHE A 210 10.81 3.33 17.53
N HIS A 211 11.38 3.01 16.37
CA HIS A 211 11.64 3.95 15.27
C HIS A 211 12.39 5.22 15.71
N GLY A 212 13.18 5.10 16.79
CA GLY A 212 13.92 6.17 17.40
C GLY A 212 15.41 6.16 17.09
N THR A 213 16.12 7.08 17.72
CA THR A 213 17.58 7.18 17.65
C THR A 213 18.22 6.84 18.98
N PHE A 214 19.53 6.57 18.99
CA PHE A 214 20.27 6.45 20.25
C PHE A 214 21.59 7.21 20.23
N THR A 215 21.99 7.70 21.38
CA THR A 215 23.31 8.30 21.60
C THR A 215 24.05 7.54 22.69
N ALA A 216 25.28 7.16 22.40
CA ALA A 216 26.17 6.56 23.37
C ALA A 216 27.09 7.62 23.98
N LEU A 217 26.98 7.83 25.29
CA LEU A 217 27.80 8.75 26.06
C LEU A 217 28.85 7.98 26.87
N PHE A 218 30.09 8.29 26.66
CA PHE A 218 31.20 7.80 27.48
C PHE A 218 31.83 8.96 28.24
N ALA A 219 31.82 8.88 29.57
CA ALA A 219 32.48 9.85 30.41
C ALA A 219 33.89 9.30 30.83
N GLU A 220 34.93 9.99 30.38
CA GLU A 220 36.28 9.69 30.82
C GLU A 220 36.48 10.28 32.22
N THR A 221 36.67 9.41 33.20
CA THR A 221 36.99 9.85 34.57
C THR A 221 38.50 9.89 34.72
N PRO A 222 39.05 10.94 35.33
CA PRO A 222 40.51 11.09 35.54
C PRO A 222 41.10 9.99 36.41
#